data_d939f9afa7ac8eed3ae844cf7550cec4
#
_entry.id   d939f9afa7ac8eed3ae844cf7550cec4
#
_cell.length_a   1.000
_cell.length_b   1.000
_cell.length_c   1.000
_cell.angle_alpha   90.00
_cell.angle_beta   90.00
_cell.angle_gamma   90.00
#
_symmetry.space_group_name_H-M   'P 1'
#
loop_
_entity.id
_entity.type
_entity.pdbx_description
1 polymer ?
#
loop_
_entity_poly.entity_id
_entity_poly.type
_entity_poly.pdbx_seq_one_letter_code
_entity_poly.pdbx_strand_id
1 'polypeptide(L)'
;MKAKKAGLKRGRGPFLGILAGLVLSGLFFVSCSRKEDTEPQEQTLLQKLQALPGFQVTQIQGPQGFAQSFQIDFTQPVDHADLAAGTFAQRFYLSYRSDSAPMVFYTSGYGIDRIFEPELSALLKANQILLVHRFFPDAVPPDWKYLTIRQAADDQHRIREALRNLFPGKWISTGASKGGMTSLFYRRYHPGDVDATVAYVAPIMPYPDDPRFEPFLSQVGSAGCRKKIHDFQRLALSRRVALLEPFKEYNRSKSHEFSIISEKAAFEYTVLEYPFAFWQYGAESDCAGIPGADAGDQQVLDHLVKVSSPYYYSDKGFLYFQPLFYQAYTEIGYCPYVYDHLKGFLQVVPRPDYRAFAPRGVDLAFRPEAMQDIIPWLQSHGQRIIYIYGGIDPWTAAAVEPAGGLDVVKVVQPGANHRVAIGDLDEKETVIQTLERWLDIRIDRSLLAAGKAPPEKVRL
;
A
#
# COMPACT_ATOMS: atom_id res chain seq x y z
N MET A 1 54.74 38.81 -15.52
CA MET A 1 55.72 39.89 -15.10
C MET A 1 56.23 39.53 -13.71
N LYS A 2 57.58 39.25 -13.68
CA LYS A 2 58.61 39.53 -12.63
C LYS A 2 58.27 39.25 -11.16
N ALA A 3 58.74 38.20 -10.50
CA ALA A 3 60.15 37.89 -10.11
C ALA A 3 60.75 38.84 -9.07
N LYS A 4 61.18 38.23 -7.93
CA LYS A 4 62.45 38.45 -7.20
C LYS A 4 62.32 37.79 -5.83
N LYS A 5 63.03 36.74 -5.47
CA LYS A 5 64.44 36.43 -5.17
C LYS A 5 65.09 37.44 -4.23
N ALA A 6 65.56 36.95 -3.09
CA ALA A 6 66.92 37.01 -2.48
C ALA A 6 66.79 36.78 -0.96
N GLY A 7 67.60 36.08 -0.23
CA GLY A 7 68.95 35.57 -0.37
C GLY A 7 69.66 35.54 0.99
N LEU A 8 70.26 34.39 1.26
CA LEU A 8 71.44 34.08 2.09
C LEU A 8 71.96 35.09 3.15
N LYS A 9 72.32 34.59 4.36
CA LYS A 9 73.75 34.55 4.74
C LYS A 9 74.03 33.67 5.96
N ARG A 10 75.16 32.98 5.84
CA ARG A 10 75.93 32.15 6.79
C ARG A 10 76.61 32.98 7.87
N GLY A 11 76.85 32.34 9.05
CA GLY A 11 77.85 32.78 10.01
C GLY A 11 78.30 31.61 10.90
N ARG A 12 79.62 31.25 10.78
CA ARG A 12 80.30 30.16 11.49
C ARG A 12 80.93 30.65 12.82
N GLY A 13 80.89 29.81 13.83
CA GLY A 13 81.80 29.20 14.77
C GLY A 13 82.60 30.11 15.71
N PRO A 14 83.50 29.60 16.57
CA PRO A 14 83.63 28.27 17.15
C PRO A 14 83.98 28.26 18.68
N PHE A 15 84.16 27.03 19.26
CA PHE A 15 85.06 26.65 20.41
C PHE A 15 84.64 26.99 21.85
N LEU A 16 84.60 26.13 22.77
CA LEU A 16 85.59 25.43 23.60
C LEU A 16 84.84 24.58 24.68
N GLY A 17 85.31 23.38 24.89
CA GLY A 17 84.83 22.43 25.81
C GLY A 17 85.20 22.66 27.28
N ILE A 18 84.49 21.96 28.15
CA ILE A 18 84.96 21.47 29.45
C ILE A 18 84.25 20.14 29.74
N LEU A 19 85.08 19.10 29.98
CA LEU A 19 84.64 17.81 30.58
C LEU A 19 84.25 18.00 32.02
N ALA A 20 83.10 17.46 32.45
CA ALA A 20 82.87 17.02 33.80
C ALA A 20 81.94 15.85 33.79
N GLY A 21 82.40 14.70 34.19
CA GLY A 21 81.60 13.51 34.33
C GLY A 21 80.64 13.59 35.53
N LEU A 22 79.47 13.00 35.39
CA LEU A 22 78.64 12.68 36.51
C LEU A 22 77.67 11.51 36.15
N VAL A 23 77.90 10.41 36.83
CA VAL A 23 77.03 9.38 37.35
C VAL A 23 75.69 9.17 36.60
N LEU A 24 75.58 8.04 35.89
CA LEU A 24 74.33 7.44 35.42
C LEU A 24 73.46 7.00 36.63
N SER A 25 72.39 7.73 36.91
CA SER A 25 71.19 7.16 37.64
C SER A 25 70.17 6.82 36.62
N GLY A 26 70.06 5.55 36.29
CA GLY A 26 69.01 5.06 35.39
C GLY A 26 67.60 5.15 36.04
N LEU A 27 66.81 6.11 35.62
CA LEU A 27 65.36 6.14 35.85
C LEU A 27 64.69 5.48 34.66
N PHE A 28 64.33 4.20 34.85
CA PHE A 28 63.40 3.53 33.94
C PHE A 28 62.00 4.18 34.07
N PHE A 29 61.70 5.08 33.15
CA PHE A 29 60.29 5.44 32.94
C PHE A 29 59.59 4.26 32.27
N VAL A 30 58.89 3.43 33.05
CA VAL A 30 57.87 2.53 32.55
C VAL A 30 56.73 3.38 32.02
N SER A 31 56.72 3.63 30.73
CA SER A 31 55.56 4.19 30.03
C SER A 31 54.47 3.15 30.06
N CYS A 32 53.57 3.20 31.05
CA CYS A 32 52.28 2.54 31.00
C CYS A 32 51.46 3.19 29.87
N SER A 33 51.55 2.63 28.67
CA SER A 33 50.54 2.86 27.65
C SER A 33 49.20 2.32 28.21
N ARG A 34 48.38 3.21 28.78
CA ARG A 34 46.94 2.91 28.93
C ARG A 34 46.43 2.62 27.54
N LYS A 35 46.15 1.37 27.23
CA LYS A 35 45.20 1.04 26.21
C LYS A 35 43.90 1.72 26.66
N GLU A 36 43.49 2.77 25.99
CA GLU A 36 42.12 3.20 26.04
C GLU A 36 41.30 2.01 25.50
N ASP A 37 40.69 1.26 26.41
CA ASP A 37 39.61 0.37 26.06
C ASP A 37 38.48 1.29 25.60
N THR A 38 38.47 1.64 24.32
CA THR A 38 37.34 2.23 23.63
C THR A 38 36.26 1.14 23.65
N GLU A 39 35.30 1.28 24.55
CA GLU A 39 34.07 0.47 24.49
C GLU A 39 33.58 0.55 23.03
N PRO A 40 33.17 -0.57 22.42
CA PRO A 40 32.69 -0.56 21.07
C PRO A 40 31.48 0.38 21.02
N GLN A 41 31.62 1.47 20.29
CA GLN A 41 30.56 2.46 20.12
C GLN A 41 29.33 1.73 19.54
N GLU A 42 28.23 1.69 20.27
CA GLU A 42 27.01 1.00 19.84
C GLU A 42 26.56 1.56 18.49
N GLN A 43 26.39 0.68 17.50
CA GLN A 43 25.99 1.07 16.16
C GLN A 43 24.59 1.69 16.20
N THR A 44 24.43 2.83 15.52
CA THR A 44 23.12 3.46 15.31
C THR A 44 22.21 2.56 14.46
N LEU A 45 20.88 2.73 14.57
CA LEU A 45 19.94 1.97 13.74
C LEU A 45 20.21 2.16 12.23
N LEU A 46 20.57 3.37 11.81
CA LEU A 46 20.98 3.64 10.43
C LEU A 46 22.17 2.77 9.99
N GLN A 47 23.22 2.70 10.82
CA GLN A 47 24.39 1.86 10.53
C GLN A 47 24.05 0.37 10.49
N LYS A 48 23.20 -0.10 11.44
CA LYS A 48 22.72 -1.49 11.45
C LYS A 48 21.94 -1.82 10.18
N LEU A 49 21.06 -0.92 9.72
CA LEU A 49 20.30 -1.09 8.47
C LEU A 49 21.18 -1.06 7.23
N GLN A 50 22.15 -0.13 7.18
CA GLN A 50 23.09 -0.02 6.05
C GLN A 50 24.04 -1.22 5.93
N ALA A 51 24.26 -1.96 7.02
CA ALA A 51 25.06 -3.18 7.03
C ALA A 51 24.31 -4.41 6.50
N LEU A 52 22.97 -4.35 6.33
CA LEU A 52 22.19 -5.45 5.79
C LEU A 52 22.45 -5.64 4.29
N PRO A 53 22.68 -6.88 3.83
CA PRO A 53 22.93 -7.15 2.42
C PRO A 53 21.77 -6.69 1.51
N GLY A 54 22.09 -5.96 0.46
CA GLY A 54 21.11 -5.52 -0.54
C GLY A 54 20.26 -4.30 -0.15
N PHE A 55 20.53 -3.69 1.02
CA PHE A 55 19.82 -2.48 1.47
C PHE A 55 20.56 -1.22 1.04
N GLN A 56 19.83 -0.31 0.41
CA GLN A 56 20.25 1.08 0.20
C GLN A 56 19.36 1.95 1.07
N VAL A 57 19.94 2.55 2.12
CA VAL A 57 19.18 3.20 3.20
C VAL A 57 19.42 4.69 3.20
N THR A 58 18.36 5.47 3.15
CA THR A 58 18.35 6.92 3.30
C THR A 58 17.45 7.31 4.47
N GLN A 59 17.99 8.05 5.44
CA GLN A 59 17.17 8.61 6.50
C GLN A 59 16.32 9.76 5.96
N ILE A 60 15.04 9.79 6.31
CA ILE A 60 14.06 10.75 5.81
C ILE A 60 13.22 11.31 6.95
N GLN A 61 12.44 12.36 6.66
CA GLN A 61 11.40 12.82 7.59
C GLN A 61 10.21 11.87 7.52
N GLY A 62 9.79 11.33 8.65
CA GLY A 62 8.65 10.43 8.78
C GLY A 62 7.42 11.08 9.39
N PRO A 63 6.37 10.29 9.65
CA PRO A 63 5.20 10.75 10.38
C PRO A 63 5.56 11.17 11.81
N GLN A 64 4.75 12.05 12.39
CA GLN A 64 4.93 12.48 13.77
C GLN A 64 4.82 11.31 14.76
N GLY A 65 5.63 11.30 15.80
CA GLY A 65 5.62 10.27 16.84
C GLY A 65 6.56 9.10 16.60
N PHE A 66 7.29 9.08 15.48
CA PHE A 66 8.40 8.16 15.24
C PHE A 66 9.74 8.84 15.54
N ALA A 67 10.67 8.09 16.15
CA ALA A 67 12.01 8.60 16.48
C ALA A 67 12.88 8.77 15.23
N GLN A 68 12.74 7.86 14.25
CA GLN A 68 13.48 7.86 13.00
C GLN A 68 12.61 7.27 11.88
N SER A 69 12.86 7.70 10.64
CA SER A 69 12.26 7.08 9.45
C SER A 69 13.28 6.95 8.35
N PHE A 70 13.12 5.89 7.56
CA PHE A 70 14.06 5.51 6.50
C PHE A 70 13.30 5.12 5.24
N GLN A 71 13.80 5.56 4.08
CA GLN A 71 13.52 4.97 2.81
C GLN A 71 14.57 3.90 2.55
N ILE A 72 14.14 2.71 2.15
CA ILE A 72 14.99 1.57 1.88
C ILE A 72 14.66 1.03 0.51
N ASP A 73 15.66 0.99 -0.37
CA ASP A 73 15.59 0.31 -1.64
C ASP A 73 16.31 -1.03 -1.47
N PHE A 74 15.52 -2.12 -1.44
CA PHE A 74 16.02 -3.46 -1.19
C PHE A 74 16.16 -4.26 -2.48
N THR A 75 17.31 -4.87 -2.68
CA THR A 75 17.56 -5.75 -3.83
C THR A 75 16.77 -7.06 -3.68
N GLN A 76 15.73 -7.22 -4.50
CA GLN A 76 14.88 -8.40 -4.56
C GLN A 76 15.16 -9.22 -5.81
N PRO A 77 15.01 -10.56 -5.78
CA PRO A 77 14.99 -11.38 -6.99
C PRO A 77 13.80 -11.00 -7.88
N VAL A 78 14.02 -10.99 -9.18
CA VAL A 78 12.93 -10.92 -10.16
C VAL A 78 12.03 -12.15 -10.03
N ASP A 79 12.67 -13.33 -9.91
CA ASP A 79 12.02 -14.62 -9.65
C ASP A 79 12.63 -15.28 -8.41
N HIS A 80 11.82 -15.53 -7.39
CA HIS A 80 12.29 -16.20 -6.16
C HIS A 80 12.58 -17.69 -6.35
N ALA A 81 12.03 -18.30 -7.43
CA ALA A 81 12.30 -19.70 -7.78
C ALA A 81 13.54 -19.87 -8.68
N ASP A 82 13.94 -18.79 -9.41
CA ASP A 82 15.11 -18.78 -10.29
C ASP A 82 15.92 -17.48 -10.10
N LEU A 83 16.92 -17.53 -9.25
CA LEU A 83 17.77 -16.36 -8.97
C LEU A 83 18.61 -15.90 -10.18
N ALA A 84 18.74 -16.73 -11.23
CA ALA A 84 19.40 -16.36 -12.48
C ALA A 84 18.56 -15.37 -13.33
N ALA A 85 17.27 -15.21 -13.04
CA ALA A 85 16.40 -14.22 -13.68
C ALA A 85 16.79 -12.76 -13.38
N GLY A 86 17.72 -12.54 -12.46
CA GLY A 86 18.23 -11.21 -12.09
C GLY A 86 17.52 -10.63 -10.87
N THR A 87 17.75 -9.33 -10.65
CA THR A 87 17.23 -8.61 -9.49
C THR A 87 16.60 -7.27 -9.89
N PHE A 88 15.77 -6.73 -9.00
CA PHE A 88 15.22 -5.38 -9.09
C PHE A 88 15.29 -4.70 -7.72
N ALA A 89 15.19 -3.39 -7.67
CA ALA A 89 15.05 -2.64 -6.43
C ALA A 89 13.58 -2.56 -6.04
N GLN A 90 13.26 -2.91 -4.80
CA GLN A 90 11.93 -2.74 -4.23
C GLN A 90 11.99 -1.77 -3.07
N ARG A 91 11.19 -0.71 -3.14
CA ARG A 91 11.14 0.32 -2.10
C ARG A 91 10.18 -0.07 -0.98
N PHE A 92 10.62 0.21 0.25
CA PHE A 92 9.76 0.28 1.41
C PHE A 92 10.21 1.40 2.35
N TYR A 93 9.32 1.82 3.23
CA TYR A 93 9.59 2.84 4.22
C TYR A 93 9.50 2.21 5.61
N LEU A 94 10.57 2.38 6.40
CA LEU A 94 10.61 1.93 7.80
C LEU A 94 10.52 3.16 8.72
N SER A 95 9.52 3.19 9.60
CA SER A 95 9.45 4.20 10.67
C SER A 95 9.61 3.53 12.02
N TYR A 96 10.62 3.97 12.77
CA TYR A 96 11.04 3.39 14.04
C TYR A 96 10.57 4.21 15.22
N ARG A 97 10.00 3.56 16.21
CA ARG A 97 9.51 4.14 17.45
C ARG A 97 10.39 3.76 18.65
N SER A 98 10.58 2.45 18.84
CA SER A 98 11.43 1.89 19.89
C SER A 98 11.75 0.42 19.64
N ASP A 99 12.77 -0.11 20.34
CA ASP A 99 13.19 -1.52 20.22
C ASP A 99 12.13 -2.50 20.76
N SER A 100 11.35 -2.08 21.77
CA SER A 100 10.30 -2.92 22.38
C SER A 100 8.96 -2.87 21.65
N ALA A 101 8.78 -1.95 20.70
CA ALA A 101 7.53 -1.82 19.96
C ALA A 101 7.33 -3.00 18.98
N PRO A 102 6.10 -3.49 18.81
CA PRO A 102 5.81 -4.46 17.76
C PRO A 102 6.05 -3.85 16.38
N MET A 103 6.11 -4.68 15.34
CA MET A 103 6.24 -4.25 13.95
C MET A 103 4.91 -4.42 13.22
N VAL A 104 4.38 -3.35 12.66
CA VAL A 104 3.26 -3.40 11.71
C VAL A 104 3.83 -3.39 10.30
N PHE A 105 3.60 -4.48 9.58
CA PHE A 105 3.99 -4.64 8.18
C PHE A 105 2.78 -4.34 7.28
N TYR A 106 2.69 -3.09 6.82
CA TYR A 106 1.64 -2.63 5.94
C TYR A 106 1.98 -2.91 4.48
N THR A 107 1.17 -3.73 3.84
CA THR A 107 1.26 -4.03 2.41
C THR A 107 0.29 -3.13 1.67
N SER A 108 0.78 -2.21 0.83
CA SER A 108 -0.11 -1.30 0.11
C SER A 108 -0.97 -2.00 -0.96
N GLY A 109 -0.43 -3.05 -1.56
CA GLY A 109 -0.97 -3.65 -2.78
C GLY A 109 -0.75 -2.79 -4.04
N TYR A 110 -0.29 -1.54 -3.86
CA TYR A 110 -0.04 -0.50 -4.87
C TYR A 110 1.31 0.19 -4.63
N GLY A 111 1.51 1.36 -5.24
CA GLY A 111 2.56 2.30 -4.88
C GLY A 111 2.30 3.01 -3.54
N ILE A 112 3.28 3.80 -3.11
CA ILE A 112 3.16 4.64 -1.91
C ILE A 112 3.61 6.05 -2.28
N ASP A 113 2.65 6.97 -2.40
CA ASP A 113 2.93 8.36 -2.81
C ASP A 113 3.42 9.22 -1.64
N ARG A 114 3.09 8.82 -0.41
CA ARG A 114 3.52 9.52 0.82
C ARG A 114 3.60 8.54 1.98
N ILE A 115 4.49 8.84 2.91
CA ILE A 115 4.60 8.08 4.15
C ILE A 115 3.47 8.56 5.10
N PHE A 116 2.78 7.60 5.72
CA PHE A 116 1.71 7.84 6.68
C PHE A 116 1.78 6.85 7.83
N GLU A 117 0.99 7.05 8.87
CA GLU A 117 0.82 6.10 9.96
C GLU A 117 -0.51 5.36 9.80
N PRO A 118 -0.53 4.05 9.49
CA PRO A 118 -1.73 3.24 9.51
C PRO A 118 -2.41 3.21 10.89
N GLU A 119 -3.74 3.06 10.93
CA GLU A 119 -4.50 2.94 12.18
C GLU A 119 -3.88 1.93 13.13
N LEU A 120 -3.55 0.75 12.61
CA LEU A 120 -2.99 -0.34 13.43
C LEU A 120 -1.63 0.03 14.04
N SER A 121 -0.78 0.77 13.30
CA SER A 121 0.50 1.27 13.83
C SER A 121 0.29 2.24 14.99
N ALA A 122 -0.70 3.13 14.87
CA ALA A 122 -1.05 4.07 15.92
C ALA A 122 -1.62 3.37 17.16
N LEU A 123 -2.58 2.44 16.97
CA LEU A 123 -3.20 1.67 18.05
C LEU A 123 -2.19 0.84 18.85
N LEU A 124 -1.26 0.20 18.15
CA LEU A 124 -0.24 -0.65 18.77
C LEU A 124 0.99 0.12 19.22
N LYS A 125 1.08 1.42 18.98
CA LYS A 125 2.30 2.23 19.16
C LYS A 125 3.51 1.52 18.50
N ALA A 126 3.31 0.97 17.31
CA ALA A 126 4.24 0.07 16.65
C ALA A 126 5.34 0.81 15.86
N ASN A 127 6.46 0.13 15.63
CA ASN A 127 7.29 0.38 14.46
C ASN A 127 6.47 0.00 13.21
N GLN A 128 6.80 0.55 12.05
CA GLN A 128 6.05 0.22 10.83
C GLN A 128 6.94 0.08 9.61
N ILE A 129 6.51 -0.81 8.72
CA ILE A 129 7.00 -0.91 7.34
C ILE A 129 5.82 -0.61 6.43
N LEU A 130 6.02 0.31 5.46
CA LEU A 130 5.09 0.55 4.35
C LEU A 130 5.75 0.03 3.08
N LEU A 131 5.22 -1.04 2.49
CA LEU A 131 5.82 -1.72 1.34
C LEU A 131 5.16 -1.30 0.03
N VAL A 132 5.97 -0.84 -0.93
CA VAL A 132 5.56 -0.69 -2.33
C VAL A 132 5.44 -2.07 -2.97
N HIS A 133 4.28 -2.35 -3.57
CA HIS A 133 4.05 -3.63 -4.25
C HIS A 133 4.85 -3.71 -5.55
N ARG A 134 5.38 -4.91 -5.89
CA ARG A 134 6.06 -5.12 -7.17
C ARG A 134 5.19 -4.68 -8.34
N PHE A 135 5.80 -4.14 -9.41
CA PHE A 135 5.23 -3.51 -10.61
C PHE A 135 4.60 -2.13 -10.42
N PHE A 136 4.54 -1.60 -9.19
CA PHE A 136 4.22 -0.19 -8.99
C PHE A 136 5.50 0.67 -8.99
N PRO A 137 5.39 2.00 -9.18
CA PRO A 137 6.56 2.88 -9.18
C PRO A 137 7.49 2.61 -7.99
N ASP A 138 8.82 2.62 -8.23
CA ASP A 138 9.88 2.25 -7.27
C ASP A 138 9.97 0.74 -6.93
N ALA A 139 9.31 -0.15 -7.71
CA ALA A 139 9.38 -1.60 -7.52
C ALA A 139 9.06 -2.37 -8.82
N VAL A 140 9.72 -2.07 -9.94
CA VAL A 140 9.33 -2.59 -11.27
C VAL A 140 10.30 -3.69 -11.77
N PRO A 141 9.91 -4.98 -11.72
CA PRO A 141 10.59 -6.06 -12.43
C PRO A 141 10.45 -5.92 -13.96
N PRO A 142 11.33 -6.58 -14.77
CA PRO A 142 11.41 -6.35 -16.20
C PRO A 142 10.31 -7.01 -17.05
N ASP A 143 9.58 -8.01 -16.54
CA ASP A 143 8.61 -8.79 -17.30
C ASP A 143 7.35 -9.07 -16.47
N TRP A 144 6.17 -8.82 -17.04
CA TRP A 144 4.85 -8.98 -16.42
C TRP A 144 4.59 -10.37 -15.82
N LYS A 145 5.16 -11.44 -16.39
CA LYS A 145 5.00 -12.82 -15.89
C LYS A 145 5.45 -12.99 -14.43
N TYR A 146 6.27 -12.07 -13.91
CA TYR A 146 6.73 -12.06 -12.52
C TYR A 146 5.80 -11.28 -11.56
N LEU A 147 4.71 -10.72 -12.08
CA LEU A 147 3.66 -10.16 -11.25
C LEU A 147 2.68 -11.26 -10.84
N THR A 148 3.08 -12.08 -9.88
CA THR A 148 2.25 -13.13 -9.31
C THR A 148 2.05 -12.95 -7.82
N ILE A 149 0.98 -13.55 -7.29
CA ILE A 149 0.68 -13.59 -5.85
C ILE A 149 1.88 -14.15 -5.08
N ARG A 150 2.44 -15.28 -5.57
CA ARG A 150 3.55 -15.96 -4.91
C ARG A 150 4.80 -15.10 -4.84
N GLN A 151 5.20 -14.48 -5.93
CA GLN A 151 6.37 -13.61 -5.98
C GLN A 151 6.23 -12.43 -5.01
N ALA A 152 5.04 -11.81 -4.91
CA ALA A 152 4.79 -10.72 -3.98
C ALA A 152 4.85 -11.18 -2.50
N ALA A 153 4.36 -12.38 -2.20
CA ALA A 153 4.46 -12.96 -0.85
C ALA A 153 5.91 -13.28 -0.46
N ASP A 154 6.70 -13.78 -1.41
CA ASP A 154 8.12 -14.08 -1.20
C ASP A 154 8.96 -12.80 -1.04
N ASP A 155 8.61 -11.69 -1.70
CA ASP A 155 9.20 -10.35 -1.43
C ASP A 155 9.03 -9.96 0.04
N GLN A 156 7.82 -10.11 0.56
CA GLN A 156 7.49 -9.77 1.96
C GLN A 156 8.26 -10.64 2.94
N HIS A 157 8.33 -11.94 2.67
CA HIS A 157 9.10 -12.91 3.46
C HIS A 157 10.57 -12.49 3.56
N ARG A 158 11.20 -12.13 2.45
CA ARG A 158 12.61 -11.71 2.45
C ARG A 158 12.86 -10.42 3.25
N ILE A 159 11.95 -9.45 3.18
CA ILE A 159 12.04 -8.22 3.99
C ILE A 159 11.96 -8.59 5.48
N ARG A 160 10.98 -9.42 5.85
CA ARG A 160 10.80 -9.89 7.23
C ARG A 160 12.05 -10.63 7.73
N GLU A 161 12.60 -11.55 6.94
CA GLU A 161 13.80 -12.31 7.29
C GLU A 161 15.04 -11.41 7.44
N ALA A 162 15.20 -10.42 6.58
CA ALA A 162 16.32 -9.47 6.68
C ALA A 162 16.26 -8.61 7.96
N LEU A 163 15.05 -8.29 8.43
CA LEU A 163 14.84 -7.37 9.55
C LEU A 163 14.58 -8.06 10.90
N ARG A 164 14.31 -9.38 10.95
CA ARG A 164 13.88 -10.09 12.15
C ARG A 164 14.83 -9.98 13.34
N ASN A 165 16.14 -9.92 13.08
CA ASN A 165 17.15 -9.82 14.14
C ASN A 165 17.26 -8.41 14.71
N LEU A 166 16.91 -7.39 13.93
CA LEU A 166 16.84 -6.00 14.39
C LEU A 166 15.51 -5.70 15.11
N PHE A 167 14.44 -6.41 14.74
CA PHE A 167 13.10 -6.26 15.29
C PHE A 167 12.56 -7.64 15.73
N PRO A 168 13.05 -8.17 16.86
CA PRO A 168 12.69 -9.53 17.31
C PRO A 168 11.30 -9.63 17.94
N GLY A 169 10.60 -8.50 18.13
CA GLY A 169 9.26 -8.42 18.72
C GLY A 169 8.17 -9.04 17.86
N LYS A 170 6.91 -8.76 18.24
CA LYS A 170 5.72 -9.21 17.50
C LYS A 170 5.58 -8.54 16.16
N TRP A 171 5.18 -9.29 15.13
CA TRP A 171 4.93 -8.80 13.79
C TRP A 171 3.48 -8.97 13.40
N ILE A 172 2.88 -7.94 12.83
CA ILE A 172 1.50 -7.93 12.37
C ILE A 172 1.47 -7.48 10.92
N SER A 173 0.95 -8.31 10.01
CA SER A 173 0.70 -7.89 8.64
C SER A 173 -0.65 -7.21 8.53
N THR A 174 -0.75 -6.17 7.70
CA THR A 174 -1.99 -5.46 7.46
C THR A 174 -2.01 -4.79 6.11
N GLY A 175 -3.17 -4.40 5.66
CA GLY A 175 -3.41 -3.63 4.46
C GLY A 175 -4.91 -3.48 4.23
N ALA A 176 -5.27 -2.56 3.32
CA ALA A 176 -6.66 -2.35 2.94
C ALA A 176 -6.87 -2.66 1.45
N SER A 177 -8.08 -3.11 1.07
CA SER A 177 -8.42 -3.40 -0.32
C SER A 177 -7.44 -4.41 -0.94
N LYS A 178 -6.81 -4.10 -2.07
CA LYS A 178 -5.74 -4.93 -2.65
C LYS A 178 -4.58 -5.14 -1.67
N GLY A 179 -4.27 -4.17 -0.80
CA GLY A 179 -3.28 -4.34 0.27
C GLY A 179 -3.71 -5.37 1.30
N GLY A 180 -5.00 -5.39 1.66
CA GLY A 180 -5.59 -6.43 2.50
C GLY A 180 -5.53 -7.82 1.85
N MET A 181 -5.84 -7.94 0.55
CA MET A 181 -5.63 -9.18 -0.22
C MET A 181 -4.17 -9.63 -0.14
N THR A 182 -3.23 -8.71 -0.37
CA THR A 182 -1.79 -9.00 -0.34
C THR A 182 -1.35 -9.50 1.03
N SER A 183 -1.85 -8.94 2.14
CA SER A 183 -1.54 -9.46 3.48
C SER A 183 -2.14 -10.85 3.75
N LEU A 184 -3.32 -11.16 3.21
CA LEU A 184 -3.91 -12.50 3.28
C LEU A 184 -3.11 -13.52 2.46
N PHE A 185 -2.64 -13.14 1.27
CA PHE A 185 -1.79 -13.98 0.44
C PHE A 185 -0.45 -14.27 1.12
N TYR A 186 0.16 -13.25 1.69
CA TYR A 186 1.37 -13.39 2.50
C TYR A 186 1.15 -14.34 3.67
N ARG A 187 0.05 -14.18 4.41
CA ARG A 187 -0.31 -15.08 5.53
C ARG A 187 -0.48 -16.53 5.09
N ARG A 188 -1.02 -16.76 3.86
CA ARG A 188 -1.16 -18.13 3.32
C ARG A 188 0.19 -18.75 3.01
N TYR A 189 1.09 -18.03 2.34
CA TYR A 189 2.36 -18.61 1.89
C TYR A 189 3.44 -18.63 2.96
N HIS A 190 3.40 -17.71 3.92
CA HIS A 190 4.37 -17.60 5.02
C HIS A 190 3.65 -17.44 6.37
N PRO A 191 2.91 -18.47 6.82
CA PRO A 191 2.05 -18.37 8.01
C PRO A 191 2.82 -18.16 9.32
N GLY A 192 4.12 -18.48 9.35
CA GLY A 192 5.00 -18.31 10.51
C GLY A 192 5.68 -16.93 10.62
N ASP A 193 5.56 -16.07 9.62
CA ASP A 193 6.30 -14.80 9.58
C ASP A 193 5.71 -13.73 10.49
N VAL A 194 4.40 -13.78 10.72
CA VAL A 194 3.68 -12.77 11.51
C VAL A 194 2.80 -13.43 12.57
N ASP A 195 2.66 -12.76 13.72
CA ASP A 195 1.84 -13.23 14.84
C ASP A 195 0.33 -13.05 14.59
N ALA A 196 -0.04 -12.04 13.80
CA ALA A 196 -1.41 -11.76 13.43
C ALA A 196 -1.49 -11.09 12.04
N THR A 197 -2.67 -11.15 11.42
CA THR A 197 -3.00 -10.41 10.18
C THR A 197 -4.31 -9.66 10.40
N VAL A 198 -4.35 -8.37 10.02
CA VAL A 198 -5.57 -7.57 10.02
C VAL A 198 -5.82 -7.09 8.60
N ALA A 199 -6.84 -7.64 7.95
CA ALA A 199 -7.18 -7.34 6.57
C ALA A 199 -8.45 -6.46 6.52
N TYR A 200 -8.29 -5.22 6.03
CA TYR A 200 -9.39 -4.28 5.86
C TYR A 200 -9.93 -4.39 4.43
N VAL A 201 -11.24 -4.50 4.30
CA VAL A 201 -12.01 -4.45 3.05
C VAL A 201 -11.36 -5.24 1.90
N ALA A 202 -10.83 -6.42 2.23
CA ALA A 202 -10.06 -7.28 1.35
C ALA A 202 -10.96 -8.27 0.60
N PRO A 203 -11.30 -8.04 -0.69
CA PRO A 203 -12.09 -8.98 -1.47
C PRO A 203 -11.23 -10.17 -1.89
N ILE A 204 -11.80 -11.37 -1.90
CA ILE A 204 -11.13 -12.59 -2.37
C ILE A 204 -12.00 -13.23 -3.47
N MET A 205 -11.51 -13.13 -4.71
CA MET A 205 -12.29 -13.46 -5.92
C MET A 205 -11.66 -14.62 -6.68
N PRO A 206 -12.39 -15.70 -6.96
CA PRO A 206 -11.88 -16.84 -7.71
C PRO A 206 -11.97 -16.69 -9.24
N TYR A 207 -12.62 -15.63 -9.74
CA TYR A 207 -12.94 -15.48 -11.16
C TYR A 207 -12.59 -14.09 -11.68
N PRO A 208 -12.23 -13.94 -12.98
CA PRO A 208 -11.99 -12.63 -13.63
C PRO A 208 -13.19 -11.69 -13.58
N ASP A 209 -14.41 -12.25 -13.63
CA ASP A 209 -15.69 -11.54 -13.55
C ASP A 209 -16.54 -12.24 -12.49
N ASP A 210 -16.33 -11.89 -11.22
CA ASP A 210 -16.93 -12.59 -10.10
C ASP A 210 -18.46 -12.30 -10.02
N PRO A 211 -19.32 -13.31 -10.10
CA PRO A 211 -20.76 -13.11 -10.18
C PRO A 211 -21.40 -12.61 -8.89
N ARG A 212 -20.71 -12.58 -7.75
CA ARG A 212 -21.24 -12.14 -6.45
C ARG A 212 -21.53 -10.64 -6.39
N PHE A 213 -20.90 -9.83 -7.26
CA PHE A 213 -21.04 -8.39 -7.25
C PHE A 213 -22.41 -7.89 -7.74
N GLU A 214 -22.99 -8.52 -8.77
CA GLU A 214 -24.29 -8.11 -9.30
C GLU A 214 -25.43 -8.28 -8.27
N PRO A 215 -25.60 -9.43 -7.60
CA PRO A 215 -26.56 -9.57 -6.51
C PRO A 215 -26.34 -8.56 -5.37
N PHE A 216 -25.10 -8.28 -4.99
CA PHE A 216 -24.81 -7.30 -3.97
C PHE A 216 -25.29 -5.89 -4.38
N LEU A 217 -24.88 -5.42 -5.56
CA LEU A 217 -25.28 -4.09 -6.08
C LEU A 217 -26.79 -3.97 -6.29
N SER A 218 -27.49 -5.07 -6.55
CA SER A 218 -28.94 -5.09 -6.68
C SER A 218 -29.68 -5.01 -5.33
N GLN A 219 -28.99 -5.20 -4.21
CA GLN A 219 -29.57 -5.27 -2.87
C GLN A 219 -29.06 -4.17 -1.93
N VAL A 220 -27.87 -3.63 -2.13
CA VAL A 220 -27.25 -2.63 -1.24
C VAL A 220 -28.08 -1.36 -1.13
N GLY A 221 -28.29 -0.87 0.08
CA GLY A 221 -29.09 0.31 0.38
C GLY A 221 -30.58 0.14 0.04
N SER A 222 -31.33 1.24 0.02
CA SER A 222 -32.75 1.23 -0.31
C SER A 222 -33.03 1.09 -1.81
N ALA A 223 -34.17 0.51 -2.18
CA ALA A 223 -34.62 0.43 -3.57
C ALA A 223 -34.74 1.83 -4.23
N GLY A 224 -35.15 2.83 -3.44
CA GLY A 224 -35.26 4.21 -3.90
C GLY A 224 -33.89 4.80 -4.28
N CYS A 225 -32.84 4.52 -3.48
CA CYS A 225 -31.49 4.96 -3.78
C CYS A 225 -30.94 4.28 -5.04
N ARG A 226 -31.05 2.97 -5.15
CA ARG A 226 -30.61 2.22 -6.35
C ARG A 226 -31.30 2.72 -7.61
N LYS A 227 -32.60 3.02 -7.53
CA LYS A 227 -33.34 3.61 -8.67
C LYS A 227 -32.77 4.97 -9.06
N LYS A 228 -32.49 5.87 -8.10
CA LYS A 228 -31.89 7.18 -8.38
C LYS A 228 -30.50 7.04 -9.03
N ILE A 229 -29.66 6.11 -8.58
CA ILE A 229 -28.36 5.79 -9.16
C ILE A 229 -28.51 5.39 -10.64
N HIS A 230 -29.40 4.45 -10.94
CA HIS A 230 -29.63 4.01 -12.33
C HIS A 230 -30.24 5.11 -13.20
N ASP A 231 -31.18 5.91 -12.67
CA ASP A 231 -31.78 7.03 -13.39
C ASP A 231 -30.73 8.10 -13.70
N PHE A 232 -29.82 8.39 -12.76
CA PHE A 232 -28.72 9.32 -12.96
C PHE A 232 -27.74 8.86 -14.06
N GLN A 233 -27.39 7.59 -14.10
CA GLN A 233 -26.55 7.04 -15.18
C GLN A 233 -27.21 7.22 -16.55
N ARG A 234 -28.51 6.93 -16.67
CA ARG A 234 -29.28 7.15 -17.90
C ARG A 234 -29.35 8.63 -18.26
N LEU A 235 -29.57 9.50 -17.28
CA LEU A 235 -29.58 10.94 -17.46
C LEU A 235 -28.24 11.44 -18.02
N ALA A 236 -27.12 11.07 -17.42
CA ALA A 236 -25.79 11.45 -17.87
C ALA A 236 -25.53 10.99 -19.32
N LEU A 237 -25.84 9.73 -19.63
CA LEU A 237 -25.65 9.17 -20.99
C LEU A 237 -26.59 9.80 -22.01
N SER A 238 -27.86 10.13 -21.67
CA SER A 238 -28.79 10.77 -22.56
C SER A 238 -28.38 12.21 -22.88
N ARG A 239 -27.73 12.91 -21.96
CA ARG A 239 -27.21 14.26 -22.10
C ARG A 239 -25.75 14.31 -22.61
N ARG A 240 -25.20 13.18 -23.08
CA ARG A 240 -23.80 13.07 -23.53
C ARG A 240 -23.36 14.23 -24.41
N VAL A 241 -24.17 14.65 -25.39
CA VAL A 241 -23.79 15.71 -26.34
C VAL A 241 -23.52 17.02 -25.59
N ALA A 242 -24.34 17.37 -24.62
CA ALA A 242 -24.21 18.58 -23.82
C ALA A 242 -23.08 18.47 -22.78
N LEU A 243 -22.82 17.27 -22.25
CA LEU A 243 -21.85 17.05 -21.18
C LEU A 243 -20.42 16.83 -21.66
N LEU A 244 -20.20 16.42 -22.92
CA LEU A 244 -18.84 16.07 -23.40
C LEU A 244 -17.87 17.24 -23.43
N GLU A 245 -18.25 18.44 -23.89
CA GLU A 245 -17.33 19.58 -23.90
C GLU A 245 -17.01 20.07 -22.48
N PRO A 246 -17.99 20.25 -21.56
CA PRO A 246 -17.68 20.52 -20.15
C PRO A 246 -16.84 19.43 -19.49
N PHE A 247 -17.04 18.15 -19.83
CA PHE A 247 -16.20 17.04 -19.32
C PHE A 247 -14.74 17.15 -19.77
N LYS A 248 -14.50 17.51 -21.05
CA LYS A 248 -13.16 17.75 -21.55
C LYS A 248 -12.50 18.96 -20.88
N GLU A 249 -13.27 20.03 -20.63
CA GLU A 249 -12.78 21.21 -19.93
C GLU A 249 -12.39 20.88 -18.48
N TYR A 250 -13.22 20.12 -17.77
CA TYR A 250 -12.90 19.58 -16.46
C TYR A 250 -11.58 18.80 -16.48
N ASN A 251 -11.41 17.86 -17.42
CA ASN A 251 -10.21 17.06 -17.54
C ASN A 251 -8.97 17.92 -17.83
N ARG A 252 -9.05 18.87 -18.73
CA ARG A 252 -7.96 19.84 -18.98
C ARG A 252 -7.58 20.64 -17.74
N SER A 253 -8.57 21.06 -16.93
CA SER A 253 -8.33 21.78 -15.67
C SER A 253 -7.60 20.93 -14.62
N LYS A 254 -7.68 19.58 -14.72
CA LYS A 254 -7.01 18.60 -13.86
C LYS A 254 -5.74 18.03 -14.47
N SER A 255 -5.34 18.48 -15.67
CA SER A 255 -4.22 17.92 -16.44
C SER A 255 -4.38 16.42 -16.71
N HIS A 256 -5.60 15.97 -16.96
CA HIS A 256 -5.89 14.61 -17.41
C HIS A 256 -5.74 14.52 -18.92
N GLU A 257 -4.86 13.65 -19.39
CA GLU A 257 -4.62 13.35 -20.81
C GLU A 257 -5.27 12.01 -21.18
N PHE A 258 -5.72 11.89 -22.44
CA PHE A 258 -6.48 10.73 -22.95
C PHE A 258 -6.00 10.33 -24.35
N SER A 259 -4.77 9.84 -24.44
CA SER A 259 -4.21 9.31 -25.71
C SER A 259 -4.41 7.79 -25.83
N ILE A 260 -4.50 7.07 -24.70
CA ILE A 260 -4.64 5.61 -24.63
C ILE A 260 -6.12 5.22 -24.78
N ILE A 261 -7.00 5.90 -24.09
CA ILE A 261 -8.46 5.79 -24.15
C ILE A 261 -9.02 7.13 -24.62
N SER A 262 -9.99 7.14 -25.53
CA SER A 262 -10.60 8.40 -25.95
C SER A 262 -11.42 9.03 -24.80
N GLU A 263 -11.48 10.37 -24.73
CA GLU A 263 -12.31 11.08 -23.73
C GLU A 263 -13.79 10.66 -23.80
N LYS A 264 -14.30 10.29 -24.98
CA LYS A 264 -15.66 9.75 -25.13
C LYS A 264 -15.82 8.40 -24.44
N ALA A 265 -14.83 7.53 -24.53
CA ALA A 265 -14.82 6.25 -23.83
C ALA A 265 -14.65 6.48 -22.31
N ALA A 266 -13.75 7.38 -21.91
CA ALA A 266 -13.56 7.75 -20.51
C ALA A 266 -14.85 8.27 -19.86
N PHE A 267 -15.63 9.09 -20.60
CA PHE A 267 -16.95 9.56 -20.13
C PHE A 267 -17.91 8.38 -19.88
N GLU A 268 -18.03 7.43 -20.82
CA GLU A 268 -18.89 6.25 -20.64
C GLU A 268 -18.41 5.36 -19.48
N TYR A 269 -17.11 5.13 -19.34
CA TYR A 269 -16.57 4.40 -18.21
C TYR A 269 -16.80 5.12 -16.87
N THR A 270 -16.70 6.45 -16.83
CA THR A 270 -17.03 7.23 -15.63
C THR A 270 -18.47 7.04 -15.20
N VAL A 271 -19.41 6.96 -16.17
CA VAL A 271 -20.82 6.67 -15.87
C VAL A 271 -21.03 5.22 -15.47
N LEU A 272 -20.34 4.28 -16.10
CA LEU A 272 -20.41 2.84 -15.77
C LEU A 272 -19.94 2.55 -14.36
N GLU A 273 -18.87 3.20 -13.90
CA GLU A 273 -18.28 3.05 -12.56
C GLU A 273 -19.15 3.67 -11.46
N TYR A 274 -20.05 4.58 -11.80
CA TYR A 274 -20.78 5.41 -10.84
C TYR A 274 -21.46 4.64 -9.70
N PRO A 275 -22.21 3.53 -9.92
CA PRO A 275 -22.84 2.78 -8.84
C PRO A 275 -21.84 2.17 -7.87
N PHE A 276 -20.75 1.63 -8.41
CA PHE A 276 -19.69 1.01 -7.61
C PHE A 276 -18.97 2.05 -6.76
N ALA A 277 -18.52 3.14 -7.38
CA ALA A 277 -17.85 4.25 -6.69
C ALA A 277 -18.75 4.92 -5.65
N PHE A 278 -20.06 5.04 -5.92
CA PHE A 278 -21.03 5.60 -5.00
C PHE A 278 -21.07 4.81 -3.69
N TRP A 279 -21.22 3.49 -3.75
CA TRP A 279 -21.30 2.65 -2.56
C TRP A 279 -19.91 2.41 -1.92
N GLN A 280 -18.85 2.40 -2.71
CA GLN A 280 -17.50 2.23 -2.20
C GLN A 280 -17.06 3.39 -1.30
N TYR A 281 -17.47 4.63 -1.60
CA TYR A 281 -16.95 5.82 -0.89
C TYR A 281 -18.01 6.75 -0.32
N GLY A 282 -19.25 6.59 -0.69
CA GLY A 282 -20.39 7.37 -0.21
C GLY A 282 -21.17 6.67 0.89
N ALA A 283 -22.37 7.19 1.14
CA ALA A 283 -23.32 6.67 2.11
C ALA A 283 -24.75 6.72 1.55
N GLU A 284 -25.69 6.00 2.14
CA GLU A 284 -27.10 6.04 1.71
C GLU A 284 -27.71 7.44 1.83
N SER A 285 -27.28 8.23 2.81
CA SER A 285 -27.70 9.63 2.96
C SER A 285 -27.37 10.50 1.73
N ASP A 286 -26.30 10.14 0.98
CA ASP A 286 -25.88 10.88 -0.22
C ASP A 286 -26.86 10.72 -1.38
N CYS A 287 -27.75 9.72 -1.34
CA CYS A 287 -28.79 9.51 -2.34
C CYS A 287 -29.75 10.71 -2.48
N ALA A 288 -29.92 11.49 -1.42
CA ALA A 288 -30.73 12.72 -1.47
C ALA A 288 -30.15 13.76 -2.43
N GLY A 289 -28.81 13.81 -2.55
CA GLY A 289 -28.07 14.76 -3.38
C GLY A 289 -27.88 14.33 -4.83
N ILE A 290 -28.34 13.15 -5.26
CA ILE A 290 -28.22 12.70 -6.66
C ILE A 290 -29.12 13.57 -7.56
N PRO A 291 -28.55 14.24 -8.61
CA PRO A 291 -29.33 15.10 -9.50
C PRO A 291 -30.41 14.35 -10.27
N GLY A 292 -31.61 14.96 -10.36
CA GLY A 292 -32.74 14.46 -11.15
C GLY A 292 -32.78 15.04 -12.57
N ALA A 293 -33.88 14.74 -13.30
CA ALA A 293 -34.06 15.17 -14.68
C ALA A 293 -34.19 16.70 -14.86
N ASP A 294 -34.52 17.43 -13.81
CA ASP A 294 -34.64 18.88 -13.73
C ASP A 294 -33.30 19.61 -13.48
N ALA A 295 -32.25 18.86 -13.11
CA ALA A 295 -30.92 19.42 -12.87
C ALA A 295 -30.30 19.97 -14.16
N GLY A 296 -29.54 21.08 -14.04
CA GLY A 296 -28.72 21.60 -15.13
C GLY A 296 -27.53 20.72 -15.50
N ASP A 297 -27.04 20.81 -16.73
CA ASP A 297 -25.94 19.98 -17.23
C ASP A 297 -24.67 20.09 -16.38
N GLN A 298 -24.31 21.30 -15.94
CA GLN A 298 -23.14 21.49 -15.06
C GLN A 298 -23.32 20.76 -13.72
N GLN A 299 -24.51 20.81 -13.13
CA GLN A 299 -24.79 20.09 -11.87
C GLN A 299 -24.67 18.57 -12.04
N VAL A 300 -25.15 18.04 -13.19
CA VAL A 300 -25.01 16.62 -13.52
C VAL A 300 -23.54 16.23 -13.66
N LEU A 301 -22.76 17.04 -14.38
CA LEU A 301 -21.34 16.77 -14.58
C LEU A 301 -20.56 16.84 -13.26
N ASP A 302 -20.74 17.91 -12.48
CA ASP A 302 -20.03 18.10 -11.20
C ASP A 302 -20.29 16.94 -10.24
N HIS A 303 -21.54 16.48 -10.20
CA HIS A 303 -21.91 15.33 -9.38
C HIS A 303 -21.27 14.03 -9.91
N LEU A 304 -21.30 13.80 -11.22
CA LEU A 304 -20.69 12.61 -11.85
C LEU A 304 -19.21 12.50 -11.51
N VAL A 305 -18.43 13.57 -11.80
CA VAL A 305 -16.96 13.55 -11.62
C VAL A 305 -16.54 13.59 -10.14
N LYS A 306 -17.42 14.04 -9.25
CA LYS A 306 -17.21 13.99 -7.80
C LYS A 306 -17.31 12.57 -7.26
N VAL A 307 -18.25 11.77 -7.75
CA VAL A 307 -18.51 10.40 -7.28
C VAL A 307 -17.61 9.42 -8.00
N SER A 308 -17.54 9.49 -9.32
CA SER A 308 -16.73 8.62 -10.17
C SER A 308 -15.67 9.45 -10.90
N SER A 309 -14.41 9.32 -10.50
CA SER A 309 -13.33 10.14 -11.03
C SER A 309 -12.90 9.69 -12.42
N PRO A 310 -12.86 10.58 -13.42
CA PRO A 310 -12.33 10.25 -14.75
C PRO A 310 -10.81 10.06 -14.77
N TYR A 311 -10.09 10.38 -13.68
CA TYR A 311 -8.66 10.15 -13.55
C TYR A 311 -8.27 8.70 -13.84
N TYR A 312 -9.06 7.73 -13.39
CA TYR A 312 -8.78 6.29 -13.59
C TYR A 312 -8.61 5.91 -15.06
N TYR A 313 -9.22 6.67 -15.95
CA TYR A 313 -9.24 6.47 -17.40
C TYR A 313 -8.28 7.39 -18.14
N SER A 314 -7.66 8.37 -17.45
CA SER A 314 -6.58 9.18 -17.99
C SER A 314 -5.32 8.35 -18.25
N ASP A 315 -4.44 8.82 -19.13
CA ASP A 315 -3.20 8.10 -19.44
C ASP A 315 -2.39 7.78 -18.19
N LYS A 316 -2.29 8.73 -17.25
CA LYS A 316 -1.59 8.54 -15.98
C LYS A 316 -2.27 7.49 -15.09
N GLY A 317 -3.59 7.57 -14.93
CA GLY A 317 -4.36 6.61 -14.13
C GLY A 317 -4.34 5.21 -14.78
N PHE A 318 -4.54 5.16 -16.09
CA PHE A 318 -4.46 3.92 -16.86
C PHE A 318 -3.14 3.19 -16.64
N LEU A 319 -2.02 3.88 -16.83
CA LEU A 319 -0.68 3.30 -16.67
C LEU A 319 -0.40 2.89 -15.22
N TYR A 320 -0.83 3.70 -14.24
CA TYR A 320 -0.66 3.41 -12.83
C TYR A 320 -1.39 2.13 -12.39
N PHE A 321 -2.61 1.88 -12.91
CA PHE A 321 -3.42 0.74 -12.53
C PHE A 321 -3.22 -0.51 -13.40
N GLN A 322 -2.41 -0.44 -14.45
CA GLN A 322 -2.12 -1.64 -15.28
C GLN A 322 -1.68 -2.87 -14.46
N PRO A 323 -0.84 -2.75 -13.40
CA PRO A 323 -0.46 -3.91 -12.60
C PRO A 323 -1.65 -4.55 -11.86
N LEU A 324 -2.61 -3.73 -11.38
CA LEU A 324 -3.85 -4.25 -10.81
C LEU A 324 -4.61 -5.08 -11.84
N PHE A 325 -4.86 -4.51 -13.03
CA PHE A 325 -5.66 -5.19 -14.05
C PHE A 325 -4.94 -6.39 -14.67
N TYR A 326 -3.60 -6.36 -14.75
CA TYR A 326 -2.85 -7.56 -15.10
C TYR A 326 -3.10 -8.70 -14.10
N GLN A 327 -2.92 -8.45 -12.78
CA GLN A 327 -3.18 -9.47 -11.77
C GLN A 327 -4.65 -9.89 -11.72
N ALA A 328 -5.58 -8.95 -11.89
CA ALA A 328 -7.02 -9.22 -11.90
C ALA A 328 -7.39 -10.29 -12.94
N TYR A 329 -6.82 -10.19 -14.12
CA TYR A 329 -7.14 -11.08 -15.23
C TYR A 329 -6.15 -12.25 -15.40
N THR A 330 -5.14 -12.35 -14.54
CA THR A 330 -4.23 -13.50 -14.55
C THR A 330 -4.34 -14.38 -13.30
N GLU A 331 -4.70 -13.82 -12.11
CA GLU A 331 -4.69 -14.61 -10.87
C GLU A 331 -5.76 -14.24 -9.84
N ILE A 332 -5.99 -12.91 -9.58
CA ILE A 332 -6.72 -12.49 -8.37
C ILE A 332 -8.22 -12.29 -8.58
N GLY A 333 -8.72 -12.33 -9.82
CA GLY A 333 -10.10 -12.04 -10.13
C GLY A 333 -10.46 -10.55 -10.02
N TYR A 334 -11.67 -10.19 -10.47
CA TYR A 334 -12.20 -8.82 -10.39
C TYR A 334 -13.74 -8.81 -10.41
N CYS A 335 -14.34 -7.61 -10.24
CA CYS A 335 -15.77 -7.40 -10.40
C CYS A 335 -16.13 -7.16 -11.87
N PRO A 336 -17.33 -7.57 -12.36
CA PRO A 336 -17.84 -7.17 -13.66
C PRO A 336 -18.49 -5.77 -13.60
N TYR A 337 -18.63 -5.11 -14.76
CA TYR A 337 -19.57 -4.00 -14.88
C TYR A 337 -21.00 -4.51 -14.87
N VAL A 338 -21.88 -3.85 -14.09
CA VAL A 338 -23.33 -4.11 -14.08
C VAL A 338 -24.01 -3.03 -14.91
N TYR A 339 -24.36 -3.33 -16.16
CA TYR A 339 -24.79 -2.30 -17.13
C TYR A 339 -26.01 -2.66 -18.00
N ASP A 340 -26.72 -3.74 -17.70
CA ASP A 340 -27.87 -4.19 -18.52
C ASP A 340 -28.92 -3.09 -18.72
N HIS A 341 -29.14 -2.26 -17.68
CA HIS A 341 -30.04 -1.13 -17.71
C HIS A 341 -29.53 0.05 -18.57
N LEU A 342 -28.29 0.00 -19.04
CA LEU A 342 -27.66 1.01 -19.91
C LEU A 342 -27.47 0.52 -21.35
N LYS A 343 -27.84 -0.72 -21.68
CA LYS A 343 -27.86 -1.22 -23.05
C LYS A 343 -28.70 -0.28 -23.92
N GLY A 344 -28.17 0.20 -25.03
CA GLY A 344 -28.81 1.21 -25.90
C GLY A 344 -28.43 2.67 -25.58
N PHE A 345 -27.86 2.96 -24.41
CA PHE A 345 -27.29 4.27 -24.11
C PHE A 345 -25.79 4.34 -24.39
N LEU A 346 -25.06 3.21 -24.25
CA LEU A 346 -23.62 3.12 -24.54
C LEU A 346 -23.38 3.14 -26.05
N GLN A 347 -22.49 4.05 -26.51
CA GLN A 347 -22.20 4.26 -27.95
C GLN A 347 -20.75 3.95 -28.28
N VAL A 348 -19.81 4.18 -27.36
CA VAL A 348 -18.37 4.03 -27.55
C VAL A 348 -17.88 2.75 -26.90
N VAL A 349 -18.45 2.37 -25.76
CA VAL A 349 -18.11 1.16 -24.98
C VAL A 349 -19.34 0.25 -24.86
N PRO A 350 -19.84 -0.35 -25.94
CA PRO A 350 -21.08 -1.14 -25.91
C PRO A 350 -20.95 -2.45 -25.12
N ARG A 351 -19.73 -2.90 -24.89
CA ARG A 351 -19.37 -4.08 -24.07
C ARG A 351 -18.24 -3.71 -23.13
N PRO A 352 -18.54 -3.04 -22.01
CA PRO A 352 -17.54 -2.64 -21.05
C PRO A 352 -16.89 -3.86 -20.40
N ASP A 353 -15.56 -3.83 -20.30
CA ASP A 353 -14.76 -4.87 -19.68
C ASP A 353 -13.50 -4.20 -19.07
N TYR A 354 -13.20 -4.44 -17.80
CA TYR A 354 -12.00 -3.94 -17.15
C TYR A 354 -10.70 -4.53 -17.72
N ARG A 355 -10.78 -5.64 -18.47
CA ARG A 355 -9.64 -6.20 -19.22
C ARG A 355 -9.04 -5.20 -20.22
N ALA A 356 -9.84 -4.22 -20.67
CA ALA A 356 -9.38 -3.13 -21.53
C ALA A 356 -8.29 -2.25 -20.88
N PHE A 357 -8.16 -2.30 -19.55
CA PHE A 357 -7.17 -1.53 -18.78
C PHE A 357 -5.89 -2.32 -18.46
N ALA A 358 -5.83 -3.60 -18.77
CA ALA A 358 -4.63 -4.41 -18.63
C ALA A 358 -3.55 -4.02 -19.67
N PRO A 359 -2.27 -4.35 -19.44
CA PRO A 359 -1.20 -4.11 -20.41
C PRO A 359 -1.51 -4.78 -21.76
N ARG A 360 -1.20 -4.10 -22.86
CA ARG A 360 -1.40 -4.63 -24.21
C ARG A 360 -0.25 -5.55 -24.63
N GLY A 361 -0.57 -6.59 -25.40
CA GLY A 361 0.44 -7.49 -25.96
C GLY A 361 1.05 -8.47 -24.96
N VAL A 362 0.44 -8.64 -23.80
CA VAL A 362 0.83 -9.63 -22.79
C VAL A 362 -0.20 -10.76 -22.70
N ASP A 363 0.22 -11.92 -22.17
CA ASP A 363 -0.70 -13.01 -21.88
C ASP A 363 -1.57 -12.66 -20.65
N LEU A 364 -2.90 -12.71 -20.85
CA LEU A 364 -3.91 -12.50 -19.82
C LEU A 364 -4.72 -13.79 -19.55
N ALA A 365 -4.14 -14.97 -19.83
CA ALA A 365 -4.78 -16.21 -19.45
C ALA A 365 -4.94 -16.30 -17.93
N PHE A 366 -6.18 -16.47 -17.47
CA PHE A 366 -6.47 -16.60 -16.06
C PHE A 366 -5.99 -17.95 -15.53
N ARG A 367 -5.20 -17.91 -14.47
CA ARG A 367 -4.61 -19.05 -13.77
C ARG A 367 -5.23 -19.14 -12.38
N PRO A 368 -6.25 -19.97 -12.19
CA PRO A 368 -7.03 -20.03 -10.94
C PRO A 368 -6.31 -20.73 -9.79
N GLU A 369 -5.16 -21.39 -10.05
CA GLU A 369 -4.50 -22.30 -9.12
C GLU A 369 -4.16 -21.63 -7.78
N ALA A 370 -3.68 -20.38 -7.83
CA ALA A 370 -3.34 -19.64 -6.62
C ALA A 370 -4.58 -19.40 -5.75
N MET A 371 -5.70 -18.98 -6.36
CA MET A 371 -6.93 -18.70 -5.61
C MET A 371 -7.64 -19.99 -5.18
N GLN A 372 -7.53 -21.07 -5.94
CA GLN A 372 -8.01 -22.40 -5.55
C GLN A 372 -7.26 -22.97 -4.33
N ASP A 373 -6.02 -22.56 -4.11
CA ASP A 373 -5.24 -22.90 -2.91
C ASP A 373 -5.56 -21.94 -1.75
N ILE A 374 -5.59 -20.62 -2.00
CA ILE A 374 -5.72 -19.59 -0.96
C ILE A 374 -7.13 -19.60 -0.33
N ILE A 375 -8.19 -19.67 -1.14
CA ILE A 375 -9.58 -19.54 -0.65
C ILE A 375 -9.91 -20.67 0.36
N PRO A 376 -9.75 -21.96 0.02
CA PRO A 376 -10.03 -23.01 0.99
C PRO A 376 -9.16 -22.94 2.24
N TRP A 377 -7.90 -22.50 2.10
CA TRP A 377 -7.03 -22.33 3.25
C TRP A 377 -7.51 -21.22 4.19
N LEU A 378 -7.89 -20.05 3.66
CA LEU A 378 -8.44 -18.96 4.47
C LEU A 378 -9.73 -19.38 5.18
N GLN A 379 -10.55 -20.20 4.51
CA GLN A 379 -11.81 -20.68 5.04
C GLN A 379 -11.67 -21.73 6.14
N SER A 380 -10.65 -22.61 6.09
CA SER A 380 -10.58 -23.80 6.93
C SER A 380 -9.30 -23.96 7.77
N HIS A 381 -8.26 -23.19 7.51
CA HIS A 381 -6.95 -23.28 8.17
C HIS A 381 -6.39 -21.93 8.64
N GLY A 382 -6.88 -20.81 8.10
CA GLY A 382 -6.41 -19.48 8.48
C GLY A 382 -6.61 -19.23 9.97
N GLN A 383 -5.54 -18.88 10.70
CA GLN A 383 -5.56 -18.60 12.13
C GLN A 383 -5.01 -17.20 12.40
N ARG A 384 -5.49 -16.56 13.48
CA ARG A 384 -5.06 -15.23 13.90
C ARG A 384 -5.19 -14.20 12.79
N ILE A 385 -6.36 -14.20 12.15
CA ILE A 385 -6.71 -13.24 11.10
C ILE A 385 -7.96 -12.47 11.54
N ILE A 386 -7.91 -11.16 11.44
CA ILE A 386 -9.05 -10.27 11.60
C ILE A 386 -9.45 -9.77 10.22
N TYR A 387 -10.70 -9.98 9.86
CA TYR A 387 -11.32 -9.48 8.63
C TYR A 387 -12.28 -8.36 8.96
N ILE A 388 -12.10 -7.18 8.38
CA ILE A 388 -12.95 -6.00 8.60
C ILE A 388 -13.53 -5.58 7.26
N TYR A 389 -14.87 -5.49 7.19
CA TYR A 389 -15.60 -5.11 5.98
C TYR A 389 -16.64 -4.03 6.26
N GLY A 390 -16.93 -3.21 5.25
CA GLY A 390 -18.05 -2.25 5.26
C GLY A 390 -19.31 -2.87 4.69
N GLY A 391 -20.45 -2.73 5.39
CA GLY A 391 -21.72 -3.38 5.00
C GLY A 391 -22.33 -2.86 3.70
N ILE A 392 -21.96 -1.63 3.27
CA ILE A 392 -22.40 -1.08 1.97
C ILE A 392 -21.30 -1.04 0.92
N ASP A 393 -20.09 -1.46 1.27
CA ASP A 393 -18.96 -1.53 0.34
C ASP A 393 -19.18 -2.65 -0.68
N PRO A 394 -19.18 -2.39 -1.99
CA PRO A 394 -19.34 -3.44 -3.01
C PRO A 394 -18.32 -4.56 -2.91
N TRP A 395 -17.10 -4.26 -2.47
CA TRP A 395 -16.04 -5.26 -2.29
C TRP A 395 -16.39 -6.32 -1.23
N THR A 396 -17.33 -6.02 -0.33
CA THR A 396 -17.86 -6.98 0.67
C THR A 396 -18.61 -8.15 0.03
N ALA A 397 -19.07 -8.01 -1.22
CA ALA A 397 -19.61 -9.13 -2.00
C ALA A 397 -18.62 -10.31 -2.09
N ALA A 398 -17.34 -10.02 -2.06
CA ALA A 398 -16.27 -11.01 -2.13
C ALA A 398 -15.53 -11.22 -0.79
N ALA A 399 -16.19 -10.95 0.32
CA ALA A 399 -15.64 -11.17 1.65
C ALA A 399 -15.29 -12.65 1.90
N VAL A 400 -14.26 -12.89 2.71
CA VAL A 400 -13.92 -14.24 3.19
C VAL A 400 -14.99 -14.73 4.17
N GLU A 401 -15.38 -16.00 4.04
CA GLU A 401 -16.28 -16.68 4.97
C GLU A 401 -15.49 -17.78 5.73
N PRO A 402 -14.89 -17.47 6.90
CA PRO A 402 -14.17 -18.46 7.67
C PRO A 402 -15.09 -19.52 8.26
N ALA A 403 -14.67 -20.78 8.31
CA ALA A 403 -15.40 -21.83 9.01
C ALA A 403 -15.39 -21.61 10.53
N GLY A 404 -16.41 -22.13 11.20
CA GLY A 404 -16.47 -22.10 12.66
C GLY A 404 -15.29 -22.87 13.31
N GLY A 405 -14.86 -22.40 14.49
CA GLY A 405 -13.80 -23.03 15.28
C GLY A 405 -12.38 -22.56 14.96
N LEU A 406 -12.21 -21.65 13.98
CA LEU A 406 -10.94 -20.99 13.73
C LEU A 406 -10.71 -19.85 14.75
N ASP A 407 -9.45 -19.59 15.11
CA ASP A 407 -9.08 -18.41 15.92
C ASP A 407 -8.98 -17.16 15.00
N VAL A 408 -10.13 -16.71 14.55
CA VAL A 408 -10.30 -15.55 13.66
C VAL A 408 -11.44 -14.66 14.14
N VAL A 409 -11.44 -13.40 13.70
CA VAL A 409 -12.56 -12.47 13.89
C VAL A 409 -12.96 -11.93 12.53
N LYS A 410 -14.25 -11.94 12.21
CA LYS A 410 -14.81 -11.27 11.04
C LYS A 410 -15.86 -10.29 11.48
N VAL A 411 -15.70 -9.02 11.08
CA VAL A 411 -16.68 -7.96 11.33
C VAL A 411 -17.10 -7.35 10.01
N VAL A 412 -18.42 -7.23 9.83
CA VAL A 412 -19.02 -6.46 8.73
C VAL A 412 -19.82 -5.33 9.37
N GLN A 413 -19.27 -4.10 9.35
CA GLN A 413 -19.89 -2.94 9.98
C GLN A 413 -21.08 -2.46 9.15
N PRO A 414 -22.33 -2.53 9.67
CA PRO A 414 -23.51 -2.05 8.95
C PRO A 414 -23.38 -0.58 8.56
N GLY A 415 -23.78 -0.23 7.35
CA GLY A 415 -23.76 1.14 6.83
C GLY A 415 -22.38 1.74 6.56
N ALA A 416 -21.28 1.07 6.93
CA ALA A 416 -19.93 1.50 6.61
C ALA A 416 -19.56 1.15 5.17
N ASN A 417 -18.74 2.01 4.56
CA ASN A 417 -18.21 1.85 3.21
C ASN A 417 -16.75 1.32 3.23
N HIS A 418 -16.02 1.47 2.13
CA HIS A 418 -14.63 1.00 1.96
C HIS A 418 -13.60 1.67 2.90
N ARG A 419 -14.00 2.70 3.66
CA ARG A 419 -13.13 3.42 4.60
C ARG A 419 -13.31 2.97 6.04
N VAL A 420 -14.00 1.88 6.29
CA VAL A 420 -14.23 1.35 7.65
C VAL A 420 -12.90 1.10 8.37
N ALA A 421 -12.81 1.58 9.59
CA ALA A 421 -11.67 1.42 10.49
C ALA A 421 -12.10 0.71 11.78
N ILE A 422 -11.15 0.22 12.60
CA ILE A 422 -11.45 -0.42 13.90
C ILE A 422 -12.24 0.54 14.79
N GLY A 423 -11.90 1.84 14.77
CA GLY A 423 -12.60 2.86 15.56
C GLY A 423 -14.09 3.01 15.25
N ASP A 424 -14.50 2.65 14.02
CA ASP A 424 -15.89 2.77 13.54
C ASP A 424 -16.75 1.55 13.87
N LEU A 425 -16.16 0.43 14.33
CA LEU A 425 -16.87 -0.82 14.52
C LEU A 425 -17.75 -0.79 15.78
N ASP A 426 -18.94 -1.34 15.68
CA ASP A 426 -19.79 -1.65 16.85
C ASP A 426 -19.09 -2.70 17.73
N GLU A 427 -18.43 -3.68 17.10
CA GLU A 427 -17.69 -4.77 17.78
C GLU A 427 -16.19 -4.47 17.98
N LYS A 428 -15.77 -3.20 18.01
CA LYS A 428 -14.35 -2.83 18.14
C LYS A 428 -13.67 -3.43 19.36
N GLU A 429 -14.39 -3.61 20.47
CA GLU A 429 -13.81 -4.19 21.67
C GLU A 429 -13.42 -5.66 21.49
N THR A 430 -14.21 -6.45 20.72
CA THR A 430 -13.89 -7.81 20.34
C THR A 430 -12.59 -7.86 19.54
N VAL A 431 -12.41 -6.95 18.59
CA VAL A 431 -11.19 -6.82 17.78
C VAL A 431 -9.98 -6.50 18.66
N ILE A 432 -10.12 -5.50 19.54
CA ILE A 432 -9.04 -5.04 20.43
C ILE A 432 -8.63 -6.13 21.41
N GLN A 433 -9.57 -6.78 22.09
CA GLN A 433 -9.28 -7.88 23.04
C GLN A 433 -8.61 -9.06 22.33
N THR A 434 -9.01 -9.33 21.10
CA THR A 434 -8.39 -10.37 20.28
C THR A 434 -6.94 -10.04 19.95
N LEU A 435 -6.65 -8.80 19.53
CA LEU A 435 -5.28 -8.34 19.30
C LEU A 435 -4.44 -8.39 20.58
N GLU A 436 -4.97 -7.93 21.72
CA GLU A 436 -4.29 -8.00 23.01
C GLU A 436 -3.92 -9.43 23.39
N ARG A 437 -4.86 -10.38 23.20
CA ARG A 437 -4.64 -11.79 23.48
C ARG A 437 -3.58 -12.42 22.56
N TRP A 438 -3.60 -12.10 21.25
CA TRP A 438 -2.66 -12.70 20.29
C TRP A 438 -1.25 -12.14 20.42
N LEU A 439 -1.13 -10.87 20.77
CA LEU A 439 0.14 -10.16 20.81
C LEU A 439 0.75 -10.08 22.23
N ASP A 440 -0.03 -10.44 23.25
CA ASP A 440 0.34 -10.30 24.67
C ASP A 440 0.70 -8.86 25.04
N ILE A 441 -0.15 -7.91 24.66
CA ILE A 441 0.01 -6.47 24.88
C ILE A 441 -1.27 -5.86 25.46
N ARG A 442 -1.19 -4.60 25.90
CA ARG A 442 -2.36 -3.77 26.22
C ARG A 442 -2.49 -2.62 25.26
N ILE A 443 -3.69 -2.40 24.74
CA ILE A 443 -4.02 -1.34 23.80
C ILE A 443 -4.76 -0.22 24.53
N ASP A 444 -4.28 1.01 24.37
CA ASP A 444 -4.88 2.20 24.94
C ASP A 444 -6.16 2.57 24.16
N ARG A 445 -7.34 2.36 24.77
CA ARG A 445 -8.65 2.67 24.16
C ARG A 445 -8.84 4.14 23.79
N SER A 446 -8.10 5.05 24.43
CA SER A 446 -8.16 6.48 24.07
C SER A 446 -7.66 6.76 22.65
N LEU A 447 -6.87 5.83 22.06
CA LEU A 447 -6.38 5.93 20.68
C LEU A 447 -7.43 5.54 19.65
N LEU A 448 -8.55 4.93 20.06
CA LEU A 448 -9.70 4.60 19.22
C LEU A 448 -10.59 5.80 18.89
N ALA A 449 -10.15 7.03 19.19
CA ALA A 449 -10.94 8.22 18.95
C ALA A 449 -11.36 8.32 17.47
N ALA A 450 -12.66 8.49 17.29
CA ALA A 450 -13.40 8.46 16.05
C ALA A 450 -12.69 9.10 14.85
N GLY A 451 -12.66 8.40 13.72
CA GLY A 451 -12.56 9.01 12.40
C GLY A 451 -11.17 9.28 11.84
N LYS A 452 -10.10 8.64 12.31
CA LYS A 452 -8.87 8.54 11.51
C LYS A 452 -8.86 7.21 10.77
N ALA A 453 -9.80 7.06 9.82
CA ALA A 453 -9.65 6.07 8.77
C ALA A 453 -8.23 6.18 8.19
N PRO A 454 -7.61 5.03 7.83
CA PRO A 454 -6.34 5.10 7.12
C PRO A 454 -6.52 6.08 5.96
N PRO A 455 -5.56 6.96 5.72
CA PRO A 455 -5.63 7.88 4.60
C PRO A 455 -5.40 7.10 3.30
N GLU A 456 -6.29 6.20 2.94
CA GLU A 456 -6.47 5.76 1.57
C GLU A 456 -7.22 6.85 0.79
N LYS A 457 -6.64 8.03 0.82
CA LYS A 457 -6.61 8.82 -0.38
C LYS A 457 -5.33 8.38 -1.09
N VAL A 458 -5.38 7.33 -1.88
CA VAL A 458 -4.79 7.43 -3.20
C VAL A 458 -5.46 8.71 -3.72
N ARG A 459 -4.81 9.86 -3.55
CA ARG A 459 -5.20 11.09 -4.22
C ARG A 459 -4.79 10.86 -5.65
N LEU A 460 -5.73 10.20 -6.32
CA LEU A 460 -5.76 10.11 -7.75
C LEU A 460 -6.01 11.50 -8.31
#